data_4bf44330707bfb76cabd00ee122af460
#
_entry.id   4bf44330707bfb76cabd00ee122af460
#
_cell.length_a   1.000
_cell.length_b   1.000
_cell.length_c   1.000
_cell.angle_alpha   90.00
_cell.angle_beta   90.00
_cell.angle_gamma   90.00
#
_symmetry.space_group_name_H-M   'P 1'
#
loop_
_entity.id
_entity.type
_entity.pdbx_description
1 polymer ?
#
loop_
_entity_poly.entity_id
_entity_poly.type
_entity_poly.pdbx_seq_one_letter_code
_entity_poly.pdbx_strand_id
1 'polypeptide(L)'
;MALLVKDIKLSLNEKGSLLSKVTAKTLGIPENAVKGLAIKRISLDARKKNDICFIYTVEISLEPRDERRILKRGLPTVCEAEAREIREVATGSIPLDKPIIVVGMGPGGLFAAYTLAKHGYKPIVIERGEPIERRTLDVDVFWNGGRLREDSNLMYGEGGAGAFSDGKLTTRIKDSRAHDVIDILADHGAPKEIRLLAKPHIGTDILVKVVRSIREDIVRMGGDVRFSAKLVGLEKDSGDNITSVTVEKNGEREKIPCSACVLATGQGARDTYHILYDIGLELLPKAFAVGVRIEHPRELIDRSQYGEFASHPRLGAAEYHLADKAGNRGVYSFCMCPGGVVVASSSGPEQVVTNGMSRHARDEQNSNAAIVVQVDSRDYTVGPLGGLDFQEQIERAAYYAGGGDFTAPAERVGDFLRKAAPKAFGSVKPTYRPGVCRSNLYQCLPDFVSEGIRAGITAFGRRLKGFDMDDAVITAVESRTSSPVRIQRDEEGCATRMKGLYPVGEGAGYAGGIVSAAVDGMRAAERIMAIFRPM
;
A
#
# COMPACT_ATOMS: atom_id res chain seq x y z
N MET A 1 6.90 8.52 36.32
CA MET A 1 6.01 8.74 35.15
C MET A 1 6.81 9.53 34.14
N ALA A 2 6.47 9.46 32.87
CA ALA A 2 7.07 10.30 31.82
C ALA A 2 6.01 11.21 31.23
N LEU A 3 6.38 12.35 30.67
CA LEU A 3 5.47 13.28 30.01
C LEU A 3 5.62 13.21 28.50
N LEU A 4 4.52 13.13 27.78
CA LEU A 4 4.47 13.31 26.34
C LEU A 4 4.21 14.78 26.03
N VAL A 5 5.16 15.42 25.34
CA VAL A 5 5.08 16.84 24.94
C VAL A 5 4.96 16.90 23.42
N LYS A 6 3.86 17.46 22.95
CA LYS A 6 3.51 17.58 21.51
C LYS A 6 3.82 18.98 20.99
N ASP A 7 3.85 19.10 19.67
CA ASP A 7 3.97 20.37 18.92
C ASP A 7 5.25 21.16 19.19
N ILE A 8 6.35 20.47 19.49
CA ILE A 8 7.67 21.08 19.60
C ILE A 8 8.20 21.40 18.20
N LYS A 9 8.34 22.68 17.90
CA LYS A 9 8.76 23.16 16.56
C LYS A 9 10.27 23.42 16.52
N LEU A 10 10.91 22.91 15.47
CA LEU A 10 12.27 23.29 15.05
C LEU A 10 12.24 23.74 13.59
N SER A 11 12.87 24.85 13.28
CA SER A 11 13.07 25.29 11.90
C SER A 11 13.99 24.32 11.14
N LEU A 12 14.00 24.41 9.81
CA LEU A 12 14.84 23.54 8.97
C LEU A 12 16.33 23.63 9.31
N ASN A 13 16.81 24.79 9.75
CA ASN A 13 18.22 25.04 10.07
C ASN A 13 18.61 24.66 11.50
N GLU A 14 17.62 24.41 12.38
CA GLU A 14 17.90 24.05 13.77
C GLU A 14 18.23 22.57 13.92
N LYS A 15 19.28 22.27 14.67
CA LYS A 15 19.72 20.91 14.94
C LYS A 15 18.82 20.24 16.00
N GLY A 16 18.64 18.91 15.90
CA GLY A 16 17.89 18.12 16.88
C GLY A 16 18.43 18.22 18.31
N SER A 17 19.71 18.58 18.50
CA SER A 17 20.30 18.84 19.81
C SER A 17 19.60 19.98 20.60
N LEU A 18 18.85 20.85 19.92
CA LEU A 18 18.08 21.92 20.56
C LEU A 18 16.74 21.45 21.11
N LEU A 19 16.31 20.21 20.85
CA LEU A 19 15.01 19.70 21.31
C LEU A 19 14.83 19.80 22.82
N SER A 20 15.85 19.46 23.61
CA SER A 20 15.79 19.57 25.09
C SER A 20 15.53 21.02 25.52
N LYS A 21 16.30 21.95 24.97
CA LYS A 21 16.17 23.38 25.25
C LYS A 21 14.81 23.95 24.86
N VAL A 22 14.33 23.62 23.65
CA VAL A 22 13.03 24.12 23.16
C VAL A 22 11.89 23.50 23.96
N THR A 23 11.97 22.22 24.28
CA THR A 23 10.98 21.53 25.13
C THR A 23 10.93 22.16 26.54
N ALA A 24 12.08 22.36 27.18
CA ALA A 24 12.16 23.02 28.49
C ALA A 24 11.55 24.42 28.46
N LYS A 25 11.86 25.22 27.43
CA LYS A 25 11.26 26.56 27.22
C LYS A 25 9.74 26.49 27.08
N THR A 26 9.23 25.52 26.28
CA THR A 26 7.78 25.32 26.09
C THR A 26 7.08 24.98 27.42
N LEU A 27 7.73 24.23 28.27
CA LEU A 27 7.22 23.85 29.59
C LEU A 27 7.45 24.91 30.66
N GLY A 28 8.25 25.93 30.39
CA GLY A 28 8.62 26.96 31.38
C GLY A 28 9.45 26.41 32.54
N ILE A 29 10.41 25.50 32.24
CA ILE A 29 11.35 24.90 33.19
C ILE A 29 12.78 25.11 32.70
N PRO A 30 13.78 25.03 33.60
CA PRO A 30 15.19 25.07 33.22
C PRO A 30 15.56 23.81 32.42
N GLU A 31 16.46 23.92 31.45
CA GLU A 31 16.86 22.81 30.58
C GLU A 31 17.43 21.61 31.33
N ASN A 32 18.20 21.88 32.39
CA ASN A 32 18.79 20.83 33.24
C ASN A 32 17.76 20.03 34.07
N ALA A 33 16.51 20.46 34.13
CA ALA A 33 15.43 19.68 34.75
C ALA A 33 15.00 18.50 33.85
N VAL A 34 15.29 18.54 32.54
CA VAL A 34 15.01 17.44 31.63
C VAL A 34 16.08 16.37 31.79
N LYS A 35 15.72 15.25 32.45
CA LYS A 35 16.65 14.14 32.75
C LYS A 35 16.82 13.18 31.57
N GLY A 36 15.80 13.05 30.75
CA GLY A 36 15.82 12.23 29.54
C GLY A 36 14.82 12.76 28.50
N LEU A 37 15.16 12.61 27.22
CA LEU A 37 14.30 12.98 26.11
C LEU A 37 14.37 11.89 25.04
N ALA A 38 13.22 11.36 24.66
CA ALA A 38 13.06 10.43 23.53
C ALA A 38 12.10 11.01 22.51
N ILE A 39 12.47 10.97 21.23
CA ILE A 39 11.59 11.39 20.13
C ILE A 39 10.57 10.27 19.89
N LYS A 40 9.28 10.61 19.88
CA LYS A 40 8.18 9.67 19.57
C LYS A 40 7.58 9.89 18.20
N ARG A 41 7.62 11.12 17.68
CA ARG A 41 7.08 11.43 16.35
C ARG A 41 7.78 12.64 15.76
N ILE A 42 7.98 12.58 14.44
CA ILE A 42 8.51 13.68 13.62
C ILE A 42 7.56 13.90 12.45
N SER A 43 7.11 15.12 12.25
CA SER A 43 6.32 15.51 11.09
C SER A 43 6.86 16.80 10.47
N LEU A 44 6.72 16.92 9.16
CA LEU A 44 7.06 18.14 8.43
C LEU A 44 5.80 19.00 8.31
N ASP A 45 5.87 20.28 8.72
CA ASP A 45 4.87 21.28 8.45
C ASP A 45 5.36 22.22 7.35
N ALA A 46 4.85 22.02 6.14
CA ALA A 46 5.15 22.82 4.96
C ALA A 46 3.90 23.58 4.45
N ARG A 47 2.88 23.78 5.30
CA ARG A 47 1.67 24.52 4.93
C ARG A 47 1.96 25.99 4.61
N LYS A 48 2.96 26.57 5.26
CA LYS A 48 3.46 27.92 4.98
C LYS A 48 4.83 27.80 4.32
N LYS A 49 4.93 28.12 3.04
CA LYS A 49 6.16 27.95 2.25
C LYS A 49 7.34 28.83 2.71
N ASN A 50 7.07 29.90 3.45
CA ASN A 50 8.07 30.77 4.06
C ASN A 50 8.41 30.43 5.51
N ASP A 51 7.76 29.41 6.10
CA ASP A 51 7.94 28.99 7.50
C ASP A 51 7.80 27.46 7.60
N ILE A 52 8.68 26.75 6.90
CA ILE A 52 8.72 25.28 6.94
C ILE A 52 9.48 24.83 8.18
N CYS A 53 8.88 23.95 8.96
CA CYS A 53 9.48 23.44 10.18
C CYS A 53 9.19 21.96 10.43
N PHE A 54 10.03 21.33 11.24
CA PHE A 54 9.74 20.03 11.80
C PHE A 54 8.96 20.16 13.11
N ILE A 55 7.93 19.36 13.26
CA ILE A 55 7.13 19.26 14.48
C ILE A 55 7.45 17.92 15.16
N TYR A 56 7.90 17.99 16.39
CA TYR A 56 8.26 16.83 17.19
C TYR A 56 7.21 16.58 18.26
N THR A 57 6.96 15.31 18.54
CA THR A 57 6.39 14.83 19.79
C THR A 57 7.51 14.13 20.55
N VAL A 58 7.76 14.55 21.77
CA VAL A 58 8.83 14.00 22.61
C VAL A 58 8.28 13.45 23.92
N GLU A 59 8.88 12.38 24.39
CA GLU A 59 8.68 11.87 25.72
C GLU A 59 9.85 12.35 26.58
N ILE A 60 9.55 12.94 27.73
CA ILE A 60 10.56 13.43 28.65
C ILE A 60 10.38 12.85 30.04
N SER A 61 11.50 12.70 30.74
CA SER A 61 11.54 12.33 32.14
C SER A 61 12.01 13.53 32.96
N LEU A 62 11.32 13.81 34.03
CA LEU A 62 11.63 14.88 35.00
C LEU A 62 11.65 14.28 36.41
N GLU A 63 11.94 15.10 37.43
CA GLU A 63 11.68 14.73 38.83
C GLU A 63 10.15 14.59 39.05
N PRO A 64 9.69 13.61 39.83
CA PRO A 64 8.26 13.34 40.03
C PRO A 64 7.42 14.54 40.51
N ARG A 65 8.06 15.47 41.24
CA ARG A 65 7.42 16.72 41.70
C ARG A 65 7.14 17.66 40.53
N ASP A 66 8.08 17.76 39.57
CA ASP A 66 7.96 18.64 38.42
C ASP A 66 6.97 18.09 37.40
N GLU A 67 6.98 16.76 37.18
CA GLU A 67 5.97 16.10 36.32
C GLU A 67 4.55 16.43 36.77
N ARG A 68 4.25 16.21 38.05
CA ARG A 68 2.94 16.52 38.65
C ARG A 68 2.57 17.99 38.57
N ARG A 69 3.54 18.89 38.74
CA ARG A 69 3.34 20.34 38.62
C ARG A 69 2.97 20.75 37.22
N ILE A 70 3.64 20.16 36.19
CA ILE A 70 3.37 20.47 34.77
C ILE A 70 2.00 19.93 34.36
N LEU A 71 1.66 18.68 34.71
CA LEU A 71 0.35 18.10 34.41
C LEU A 71 -0.80 18.93 35.03
N LYS A 72 -0.65 19.42 36.26
CA LYS A 72 -1.65 20.28 36.92
C LYS A 72 -1.89 21.60 36.20
N ARG A 73 -0.94 22.05 35.33
CA ARG A 73 -1.15 23.28 34.53
C ARG A 73 -2.14 23.09 33.37
N GLY A 74 -2.51 21.84 33.05
CA GLY A 74 -3.49 21.53 32.00
C GLY A 74 -3.10 22.01 30.61
N LEU A 75 -1.80 21.97 30.26
CA LEU A 75 -1.33 22.39 28.94
C LEU A 75 -1.86 21.42 27.86
N PRO A 76 -2.53 21.91 26.80
CA PRO A 76 -3.17 21.03 25.81
C PRO A 76 -2.17 20.19 25.01
N THR A 77 -0.90 20.60 24.98
CA THR A 77 0.18 19.88 24.29
C THR A 77 0.94 18.90 25.20
N VAL A 78 0.53 18.75 26.47
CA VAL A 78 1.21 17.92 27.45
C VAL A 78 0.23 16.91 28.05
N CYS A 79 0.60 15.65 28.02
CA CYS A 79 -0.13 14.58 28.72
C CYS A 79 0.87 13.60 29.35
N GLU A 80 0.37 12.73 30.21
CA GLU A 80 1.15 11.59 30.70
C GLU A 80 1.49 10.67 29.52
N ALA A 81 2.71 10.17 29.48
CA ALA A 81 3.11 9.18 28.50
C ALA A 81 2.50 7.83 28.87
N GLU A 82 1.61 7.34 28.05
CA GLU A 82 1.02 6.02 28.22
C GLU A 82 2.07 4.95 27.90
N ALA A 83 2.22 3.96 28.78
CA ALA A 83 2.96 2.77 28.46
C ALA A 83 2.25 2.03 27.33
N ARG A 84 3.00 1.53 26.35
CA ARG A 84 2.43 0.71 25.30
C ARG A 84 1.81 -0.53 25.93
N GLU A 85 0.51 -0.73 25.76
CA GLU A 85 -0.16 -1.96 26.17
C GLU A 85 0.50 -3.16 25.47
N ILE A 86 0.97 -4.11 26.27
CA ILE A 86 1.37 -5.43 25.78
C ILE A 86 0.06 -6.19 25.53
N ARG A 87 -0.26 -6.39 24.27
CA ARG A 87 -1.46 -7.12 23.90
C ARG A 87 -1.22 -8.61 24.11
N GLU A 88 -1.98 -9.21 25.02
CA GLU A 88 -2.01 -10.66 25.18
C GLU A 88 -2.79 -11.29 24.00
N VAL A 89 -2.19 -12.29 23.39
CA VAL A 89 -2.82 -13.06 22.31
C VAL A 89 -3.45 -14.29 22.96
N ALA A 90 -4.78 -14.41 22.84
CA ALA A 90 -5.50 -15.56 23.38
C ALA A 90 -5.08 -16.84 22.66
N THR A 91 -4.91 -17.91 23.42
CA THR A 91 -4.68 -19.27 22.89
C THR A 91 -5.92 -20.12 23.18
N GLY A 92 -6.46 -20.74 22.13
CA GLY A 92 -7.63 -21.59 22.22
C GLY A 92 -7.34 -22.95 22.85
N SER A 93 -8.40 -23.72 23.08
CA SER A 93 -8.31 -25.04 23.71
C SER A 93 -8.44 -26.20 22.72
N ILE A 94 -8.95 -25.95 21.51
CA ILE A 94 -9.17 -26.99 20.49
C ILE A 94 -7.82 -27.44 19.92
N PRO A 95 -7.46 -28.72 19.96
CA PRO A 95 -6.24 -29.21 19.31
C PRO A 95 -6.26 -28.93 17.81
N LEU A 96 -5.12 -28.51 17.27
CA LEU A 96 -4.98 -28.30 15.84
C LEU A 96 -4.62 -29.62 15.15
N ASP A 97 -5.62 -30.30 14.57
CA ASP A 97 -5.43 -31.61 13.92
C ASP A 97 -4.90 -31.52 12.48
N LYS A 98 -5.11 -30.39 11.81
CA LYS A 98 -4.67 -30.12 10.43
C LYS A 98 -4.00 -28.75 10.37
N PRO A 99 -3.09 -28.52 9.42
CA PRO A 99 -2.39 -27.24 9.32
C PRO A 99 -3.33 -26.07 9.09
N ILE A 100 -2.87 -24.88 9.47
CA ILE A 100 -3.44 -23.61 9.03
C ILE A 100 -2.78 -23.25 7.70
N ILE A 101 -3.60 -22.96 6.69
CA ILE A 101 -3.12 -22.56 5.37
C ILE A 101 -3.19 -21.02 5.27
N VAL A 102 -2.15 -20.42 4.70
CA VAL A 102 -2.14 -19.00 4.33
C VAL A 102 -1.94 -18.93 2.81
N VAL A 103 -2.92 -18.39 2.09
CA VAL A 103 -2.88 -18.26 0.63
C VAL A 103 -2.56 -16.83 0.23
N GLY A 104 -1.44 -16.65 -0.44
CA GLY A 104 -0.88 -15.37 -0.84
C GLY A 104 0.13 -14.82 0.16
N MET A 105 1.22 -14.26 -0.35
CA MET A 105 2.35 -13.75 0.43
C MET A 105 2.57 -12.24 0.26
N GLY A 106 1.48 -11.50 -0.03
CA GLY A 106 1.42 -10.06 0.13
C GLY A 106 1.39 -9.65 1.61
N PRO A 107 1.30 -8.36 1.96
CA PRO A 107 1.38 -7.91 3.36
C PRO A 107 0.38 -8.62 4.29
N GLY A 108 -0.85 -8.88 3.84
CA GLY A 108 -1.84 -9.60 4.64
C GLY A 108 -1.40 -11.03 5.01
N GLY A 109 -1.01 -11.82 4.01
CA GLY A 109 -0.59 -13.20 4.23
C GLY A 109 0.75 -13.31 4.93
N LEU A 110 1.72 -12.46 4.58
CA LEU A 110 3.05 -12.44 5.19
C LEU A 110 2.96 -12.20 6.71
N PHE A 111 2.18 -11.20 7.13
CA PHE A 111 2.01 -10.88 8.56
C PHE A 111 1.08 -11.87 9.29
N ALA A 112 0.10 -12.48 8.61
CA ALA A 112 -0.65 -13.60 9.18
C ALA A 112 0.26 -14.80 9.45
N ALA A 113 1.06 -15.21 8.46
CA ALA A 113 2.00 -16.32 8.58
C ALA A 113 3.07 -16.06 9.65
N TYR A 114 3.64 -14.85 9.67
CA TYR A 114 4.61 -14.47 10.70
C TYR A 114 4.01 -14.54 12.11
N THR A 115 2.78 -14.01 12.30
CA THR A 115 2.10 -14.04 13.59
C THR A 115 1.82 -15.47 14.05
N LEU A 116 1.31 -16.33 13.16
CA LEU A 116 1.08 -17.74 13.44
C LEU A 116 2.38 -18.47 13.81
N ALA A 117 3.42 -18.30 12.99
CA ALA A 117 4.71 -18.96 13.20
C ALA A 117 5.36 -18.54 14.54
N LYS A 118 5.32 -17.23 14.85
CA LYS A 118 5.84 -16.68 16.11
C LYS A 118 5.18 -17.30 17.35
N HIS A 119 3.95 -17.76 17.24
CA HIS A 119 3.20 -18.41 18.33
C HIS A 119 3.16 -19.94 18.21
N GLY A 120 3.99 -20.54 17.35
CA GLY A 120 4.21 -22.00 17.27
C GLY A 120 3.21 -22.79 16.40
N TYR A 121 2.37 -22.10 15.57
CA TYR A 121 1.32 -22.76 14.77
C TYR A 121 1.79 -23.38 13.45
N LYS A 122 3.03 -23.16 13.01
CA LYS A 122 3.65 -23.75 11.81
C LYS A 122 2.77 -23.70 10.55
N PRO A 123 2.38 -22.51 10.06
CA PRO A 123 1.49 -22.39 8.92
C PRO A 123 2.13 -22.93 7.63
N ILE A 124 1.30 -23.45 6.71
CA ILE A 124 1.69 -23.69 5.33
C ILE A 124 1.29 -22.45 4.51
N VAL A 125 2.27 -21.77 3.94
CA VAL A 125 2.06 -20.57 3.11
C VAL A 125 2.14 -20.97 1.64
N ILE A 126 1.14 -20.58 0.87
CA ILE A 126 1.02 -20.88 -0.56
C ILE A 126 1.07 -19.58 -1.34
N GLU A 127 2.08 -19.41 -2.19
CA GLU A 127 2.24 -18.25 -3.06
C GLU A 127 2.31 -18.71 -4.52
N ARG A 128 1.46 -18.12 -5.38
CA ARG A 128 1.44 -18.50 -6.80
C ARG A 128 2.71 -18.12 -7.55
N GLY A 129 3.31 -16.99 -7.17
CA GLY A 129 4.51 -16.48 -7.81
C GLY A 129 5.80 -16.98 -7.18
N GLU A 130 6.87 -16.37 -7.59
CA GLU A 130 8.23 -16.75 -7.21
C GLU A 130 8.67 -16.03 -5.90
N PRO A 131 9.71 -16.56 -5.21
CA PRO A 131 10.37 -15.83 -4.14
C PRO A 131 10.93 -14.50 -4.65
N ILE A 132 11.03 -13.52 -3.77
CA ILE A 132 11.30 -12.12 -4.15
C ILE A 132 12.58 -11.95 -4.98
N GLU A 133 13.59 -12.78 -4.76
CA GLU A 133 14.85 -12.77 -5.49
C GLU A 133 14.65 -13.13 -6.97
N ARG A 134 13.86 -14.17 -7.25
CA ARG A 134 13.53 -14.59 -8.62
C ARG A 134 12.50 -13.68 -9.24
N ARG A 135 11.48 -13.31 -8.49
CA ARG A 135 10.43 -12.38 -8.92
C ARG A 135 11.00 -11.05 -9.41
N THR A 136 12.01 -10.51 -8.72
CA THR A 136 12.67 -9.26 -9.14
C THR A 136 13.28 -9.40 -10.54
N LEU A 137 13.87 -10.55 -10.85
CA LEU A 137 14.41 -10.83 -12.19
C LEU A 137 13.28 -10.96 -13.23
N ASP A 138 12.17 -11.63 -12.90
CA ASP A 138 11.03 -11.77 -13.80
C ASP A 138 10.42 -10.41 -14.16
N VAL A 139 10.29 -9.53 -13.17
CA VAL A 139 9.80 -8.15 -13.35
C VAL A 139 10.78 -7.33 -14.20
N ASP A 140 12.07 -7.43 -13.94
CA ASP A 140 13.12 -6.73 -14.71
C ASP A 140 13.12 -7.18 -16.19
N VAL A 141 13.01 -8.48 -16.45
CA VAL A 141 12.90 -9.04 -17.81
C VAL A 141 11.70 -8.43 -18.53
N PHE A 142 10.53 -8.42 -17.90
CA PHE A 142 9.32 -7.85 -18.48
C PHE A 142 9.46 -6.34 -18.75
N TRP A 143 9.99 -5.57 -17.81
CA TRP A 143 10.18 -4.12 -17.99
C TRP A 143 11.21 -3.74 -19.05
N ASN A 144 12.08 -4.66 -19.42
CA ASN A 144 13.03 -4.48 -20.52
C ASN A 144 12.53 -5.07 -21.85
N GLY A 145 11.22 -5.27 -22.01
CA GLY A 145 10.60 -5.73 -23.24
C GLY A 145 10.59 -7.25 -23.44
N GLY A 146 10.94 -8.01 -22.38
CA GLY A 146 10.84 -9.46 -22.39
C GLY A 146 9.43 -9.97 -22.08
N ARG A 147 9.29 -11.30 -21.97
CA ARG A 147 8.00 -11.95 -21.75
C ARG A 147 7.44 -11.68 -20.35
N LEU A 148 6.14 -11.35 -20.26
CA LEU A 148 5.38 -11.35 -19.02
C LEU A 148 5.22 -12.80 -18.51
N ARG A 149 5.54 -13.01 -17.23
CA ARG A 149 5.18 -14.24 -16.50
C ARG A 149 3.87 -13.99 -15.74
N GLU A 150 2.81 -14.68 -16.14
CA GLU A 150 1.45 -14.43 -15.62
C GLU A 150 1.33 -14.71 -14.12
N ASP A 151 2.06 -15.69 -13.58
CA ASP A 151 2.04 -16.03 -12.15
C ASP A 151 3.20 -15.41 -11.34
N SER A 152 4.17 -14.71 -11.98
CA SER A 152 5.27 -14.04 -11.29
C SER A 152 5.57 -12.68 -11.92
N ASN A 153 5.05 -11.62 -11.35
CA ASN A 153 5.10 -10.27 -11.91
C ASN A 153 4.94 -9.22 -10.79
N LEU A 154 4.60 -7.96 -11.13
CA LEU A 154 4.41 -6.91 -10.12
C LEU A 154 3.22 -7.19 -9.18
N MET A 155 2.20 -7.93 -9.60
CA MET A 155 1.03 -8.25 -8.78
C MET A 155 1.21 -9.52 -7.95
N TYR A 156 1.90 -10.53 -8.50
CA TYR A 156 2.03 -11.86 -7.91
C TYR A 156 3.47 -12.20 -7.55
N GLY A 157 3.61 -12.93 -6.46
CA GLY A 157 4.87 -13.34 -5.87
C GLY A 157 5.07 -12.77 -4.48
N GLU A 158 6.13 -13.21 -3.82
CA GLU A 158 6.47 -12.82 -2.46
C GLU A 158 6.47 -11.30 -2.26
N GLY A 159 5.81 -10.84 -1.19
CA GLY A 159 5.65 -9.43 -0.87
C GLY A 159 4.46 -8.74 -1.56
N GLY A 160 3.80 -9.40 -2.53
CA GLY A 160 2.67 -8.84 -3.27
C GLY A 160 3.02 -7.56 -4.03
N ALA A 161 2.02 -6.81 -4.51
CA ALA A 161 2.23 -5.55 -5.22
C ALA A 161 2.95 -4.48 -4.37
N GLY A 162 2.87 -4.57 -3.04
CA GLY A 162 3.53 -3.65 -2.12
C GLY A 162 5.06 -3.62 -2.24
N ALA A 163 5.69 -4.74 -2.61
CA ALA A 163 7.14 -4.85 -2.75
C ALA A 163 7.71 -3.97 -3.89
N PHE A 164 6.90 -3.67 -4.92
CA PHE A 164 7.27 -2.82 -6.06
C PHE A 164 6.48 -1.50 -6.04
N SER A 165 6.49 -0.81 -4.91
CA SER A 165 5.80 0.46 -4.71
C SER A 165 6.72 1.48 -4.03
N ASP A 166 6.24 2.67 -3.71
CA ASP A 166 6.95 3.63 -2.86
C ASP A 166 7.11 3.13 -1.40
N GLY A 167 6.37 2.09 -1.03
CA GLY A 167 6.45 1.52 0.32
C GLY A 167 5.92 2.45 1.41
N LYS A 168 4.86 3.22 1.13
CA LYS A 168 4.19 4.07 2.13
C LYS A 168 3.59 3.23 3.23
N LEU A 169 3.86 3.63 4.47
CA LEU A 169 3.36 2.96 5.68
C LEU A 169 2.29 3.77 6.42
N THR A 170 1.85 4.89 5.83
CA THR A 170 0.77 5.69 6.41
C THR A 170 -0.55 4.92 6.37
N THR A 171 -1.24 4.89 7.51
CA THR A 171 -2.56 4.28 7.64
C THR A 171 -3.50 5.17 8.44
N ARG A 172 -4.80 5.02 8.21
CA ARG A 172 -5.86 5.70 8.98
C ARG A 172 -6.50 4.79 10.04
N ILE A 173 -6.10 3.51 10.08
CA ILE A 173 -6.65 2.60 11.08
C ILE A 173 -6.13 2.97 12.47
N LYS A 174 -7.05 2.91 13.45
CA LYS A 174 -6.74 3.12 14.87
C LYS A 174 -6.60 1.75 15.55
N ASP A 175 -5.52 1.03 15.24
CA ASP A 175 -5.25 -0.30 15.79
C ASP A 175 -3.80 -0.35 16.26
N SER A 176 -3.57 -0.81 17.49
CA SER A 176 -2.23 -0.90 18.07
C SER A 176 -1.28 -1.81 17.30
N ARG A 177 -1.82 -2.80 16.56
CA ARG A 177 -1.04 -3.68 15.66
C ARG A 177 -0.29 -2.92 14.56
N ALA A 178 -0.76 -1.72 14.20
CA ALA A 178 -0.03 -0.88 13.25
C ALA A 178 1.40 -0.55 13.72
N HIS A 179 1.60 -0.38 15.03
CA HIS A 179 2.94 -0.21 15.60
C HIS A 179 3.74 -1.51 15.54
N ASP A 180 3.08 -2.68 15.79
CA ASP A 180 3.75 -3.98 15.68
C ASP A 180 4.25 -4.22 14.26
N VAL A 181 3.43 -3.86 13.23
CA VAL A 181 3.84 -3.93 11.83
C VAL A 181 5.08 -3.08 11.56
N ILE A 182 5.09 -1.83 12.02
CA ILE A 182 6.25 -0.92 11.86
C ILE A 182 7.50 -1.49 12.55
N ASP A 183 7.35 -2.03 13.75
CA ASP A 183 8.46 -2.63 14.51
C ASP A 183 9.00 -3.87 13.79
N ILE A 184 8.13 -4.78 13.35
CA ILE A 184 8.54 -5.98 12.59
C ILE A 184 9.31 -5.57 11.31
N LEU A 185 8.80 -4.60 10.55
CA LEU A 185 9.50 -4.12 9.36
C LEU A 185 10.88 -3.54 9.69
N ALA A 186 10.99 -2.73 10.74
CA ALA A 186 12.26 -2.14 11.14
C ALA A 186 13.25 -3.16 11.71
N ASP A 187 12.78 -4.19 12.41
CA ASP A 187 13.62 -5.28 12.93
C ASP A 187 14.14 -6.20 11.81
N HIS A 188 13.44 -6.23 10.66
CA HIS A 188 13.85 -6.99 9.48
C HIS A 188 14.59 -6.16 8.41
N GLY A 189 15.10 -4.98 8.79
CA GLY A 189 16.02 -4.19 7.96
C GLY A 189 15.42 -2.97 7.27
N ALA A 190 14.19 -2.59 7.55
CA ALA A 190 13.70 -1.28 7.16
C ALA A 190 14.39 -0.16 7.97
N PRO A 191 14.49 1.07 7.43
CA PRO A 191 15.09 2.19 8.14
C PRO A 191 14.44 2.42 9.50
N LYS A 192 15.24 2.53 10.56
CA LYS A 192 14.72 2.65 11.94
C LYS A 192 13.85 3.89 12.16
N GLU A 193 14.08 4.94 11.39
CA GLU A 193 13.29 6.17 11.42
C GLU A 193 11.81 6.00 11.05
N ILE A 194 11.41 4.91 10.40
CA ILE A 194 10.00 4.63 10.13
C ILE A 194 9.15 4.57 11.41
N ARG A 195 9.77 4.25 12.55
CA ARG A 195 9.12 4.27 13.87
C ARG A 195 8.75 5.67 14.35
N LEU A 196 9.43 6.69 13.83
CA LEU A 196 9.34 8.07 14.30
C LEU A 196 8.61 8.98 13.31
N LEU A 197 8.71 8.69 12.02
CA LEU A 197 8.15 9.56 10.98
C LEU A 197 6.61 9.49 10.94
N ALA A 198 5.96 10.64 10.83
CA ALA A 198 4.51 10.73 10.67
C ALA A 198 4.03 10.19 9.31
N LYS A 199 4.90 10.25 8.30
CA LYS A 199 4.68 9.71 6.95
C LYS A 199 5.85 8.81 6.57
N PRO A 200 5.97 7.62 7.17
CA PRO A 200 7.07 6.72 6.89
C PRO A 200 6.90 6.05 5.51
N HIS A 201 8.03 5.81 4.85
CA HIS A 201 8.12 4.99 3.65
C HIS A 201 9.41 4.15 3.68
N ILE A 202 9.45 3.08 2.90
CA ILE A 202 10.62 2.20 2.87
C ILE A 202 11.34 2.28 1.52
N GLY A 203 10.61 2.30 0.40
CA GLY A 203 11.14 2.19 -0.94
C GLY A 203 11.31 0.73 -1.41
N THR A 204 11.15 0.51 -2.71
CA THR A 204 11.17 -0.83 -3.28
C THR A 204 12.50 -1.56 -3.09
N ASP A 205 13.63 -0.84 -3.18
CA ASP A 205 14.99 -1.36 -3.03
C ASP A 205 15.30 -1.95 -1.65
N ILE A 206 14.64 -1.44 -0.61
CA ILE A 206 14.77 -1.95 0.76
C ILE A 206 13.69 -3.00 1.06
N LEU A 207 12.44 -2.78 0.59
CA LEU A 207 11.32 -3.71 0.83
C LEU A 207 11.62 -5.14 0.38
N VAL A 208 12.30 -5.31 -0.74
CA VAL A 208 12.75 -6.63 -1.24
C VAL A 208 13.53 -7.40 -0.16
N LYS A 209 14.45 -6.73 0.53
CA LYS A 209 15.28 -7.34 1.59
C LYS A 209 14.48 -7.62 2.85
N VAL A 210 13.60 -6.70 3.24
CA VAL A 210 12.73 -6.82 4.42
C VAL A 210 11.78 -8.01 4.28
N VAL A 211 11.11 -8.13 3.14
CA VAL A 211 10.17 -9.22 2.86
C VAL A 211 10.87 -10.58 2.94
N ARG A 212 12.04 -10.71 2.30
CA ARG A 212 12.88 -11.90 2.39
C ARG A 212 13.24 -12.26 3.83
N SER A 213 13.70 -11.29 4.62
CA SER A 213 14.07 -11.50 6.01
C SER A 213 12.90 -12.02 6.87
N ILE A 214 11.68 -11.49 6.65
CA ILE A 214 10.47 -11.97 7.34
C ILE A 214 10.15 -13.42 6.95
N ARG A 215 10.26 -13.79 5.66
CA ARG A 215 10.09 -15.18 5.21
C ARG A 215 11.09 -16.11 5.87
N GLU A 216 12.37 -15.73 5.93
CA GLU A 216 13.42 -16.54 6.55
C GLU A 216 13.10 -16.80 8.04
N ASP A 217 12.50 -15.84 8.73
CA ASP A 217 12.02 -16.00 10.10
C ASP A 217 10.83 -16.95 10.19
N ILE A 218 9.84 -16.84 9.28
CA ILE A 218 8.69 -17.77 9.23
C ILE A 218 9.18 -19.21 9.09
N VAL A 219 10.12 -19.46 8.17
CA VAL A 219 10.69 -20.80 7.95
C VAL A 219 11.47 -21.28 9.18
N ARG A 220 12.29 -20.43 9.79
CA ARG A 220 13.05 -20.74 11.01
C ARG A 220 12.14 -21.09 12.18
N MET A 221 10.96 -20.46 12.28
CA MET A 221 9.95 -20.77 13.28
C MET A 221 9.07 -21.98 12.94
N GLY A 222 9.38 -22.70 11.84
CA GLY A 222 8.74 -23.96 11.46
C GLY A 222 7.59 -23.82 10.46
N GLY A 223 7.37 -22.66 9.87
CA GLY A 223 6.43 -22.48 8.76
C GLY A 223 6.96 -23.10 7.46
N ASP A 224 6.06 -23.62 6.62
CA ASP A 224 6.35 -24.19 5.30
C ASP A 224 5.91 -23.18 4.22
N VAL A 225 6.84 -22.64 3.43
CA VAL A 225 6.56 -21.65 2.39
C VAL A 225 6.72 -22.27 1.01
N ARG A 226 5.63 -22.35 0.26
CA ARG A 226 5.55 -22.99 -1.05
C ARG A 226 5.31 -21.97 -2.14
N PHE A 227 6.31 -21.75 -2.99
CA PHE A 227 6.24 -20.88 -4.16
C PHE A 227 5.84 -21.63 -5.42
N SER A 228 5.46 -20.87 -6.48
CA SER A 228 4.95 -21.41 -7.74
C SER A 228 3.79 -22.37 -7.50
N ALA A 229 2.96 -22.06 -6.49
CA ALA A 229 1.87 -22.88 -6.00
C ALA A 229 0.58 -22.04 -5.96
N LYS A 230 -0.35 -22.32 -6.88
CA LYS A 230 -1.57 -21.54 -7.12
C LYS A 230 -2.78 -22.20 -6.47
N LEU A 231 -3.56 -21.43 -5.72
CA LEU A 231 -4.88 -21.88 -5.25
C LEU A 231 -5.81 -22.06 -6.45
N VAL A 232 -6.39 -23.27 -6.59
CA VAL A 232 -7.34 -23.59 -7.67
C VAL A 232 -8.66 -24.18 -7.15
N GLY A 233 -8.81 -24.36 -5.84
CA GLY A 233 -10.05 -24.83 -5.25
C GLY A 233 -10.09 -24.73 -3.73
N LEU A 234 -11.30 -24.70 -3.20
CA LEU A 234 -11.62 -24.73 -1.76
C LEU A 234 -12.78 -25.72 -1.56
N GLU A 235 -12.73 -26.49 -0.51
CA GLU A 235 -13.82 -27.41 -0.17
C GLU A 235 -14.32 -27.18 1.26
N LYS A 236 -15.61 -27.43 1.45
CA LYS A 236 -16.27 -27.37 2.74
C LYS A 236 -17.11 -28.62 3.00
N ASP A 237 -17.37 -28.89 4.26
CA ASP A 237 -18.31 -29.95 4.68
C ASP A 237 -19.78 -29.48 4.65
N SER A 238 -20.70 -30.36 5.02
CA SER A 238 -22.14 -30.07 5.11
C SER A 238 -22.49 -29.01 6.19
N GLY A 239 -21.59 -28.71 7.10
CA GLY A 239 -21.71 -27.66 8.13
C GLY A 239 -21.09 -26.33 7.73
N ASP A 240 -20.71 -26.19 6.46
CA ASP A 240 -19.99 -25.04 5.90
C ASP A 240 -18.59 -24.80 6.51
N ASN A 241 -17.96 -25.79 7.13
CA ASN A 241 -16.59 -25.67 7.62
C ASN A 241 -15.61 -25.97 6.48
N ILE A 242 -14.57 -25.15 6.32
CA ILE A 242 -13.50 -25.44 5.37
C ILE A 242 -12.82 -26.76 5.74
N THR A 243 -12.54 -27.61 4.75
CA THR A 243 -11.92 -28.92 4.96
C THR A 243 -10.57 -29.05 4.26
N SER A 244 -10.41 -28.38 3.13
CA SER A 244 -9.17 -28.45 2.33
C SER A 244 -9.07 -27.29 1.35
N VAL A 245 -7.83 -27.04 0.91
CA VAL A 245 -7.52 -26.22 -0.26
C VAL A 245 -6.92 -27.12 -1.35
N THR A 246 -7.21 -26.82 -2.61
CA THR A 246 -6.55 -27.46 -3.76
C THR A 246 -5.56 -26.48 -4.37
N VAL A 247 -4.34 -26.94 -4.51
CA VAL A 247 -3.21 -26.17 -5.03
C VAL A 247 -2.70 -26.81 -6.30
N GLU A 248 -2.38 -25.97 -7.30
CA GLU A 248 -1.74 -26.42 -8.54
C GLU A 248 -0.29 -25.93 -8.58
N LYS A 249 0.62 -26.86 -8.86
CA LYS A 249 2.05 -26.59 -9.05
C LYS A 249 2.57 -27.44 -10.22
N ASN A 250 3.20 -26.80 -11.21
CA ASN A 250 3.73 -27.47 -12.41
C ASN A 250 2.69 -28.34 -13.16
N GLY A 251 1.40 -27.95 -13.12
CA GLY A 251 0.30 -28.72 -13.72
C GLY A 251 -0.23 -29.87 -12.86
N GLU A 252 0.39 -30.17 -11.74
CA GLU A 252 -0.09 -31.17 -10.77
C GLU A 252 -0.95 -30.51 -9.70
N ARG A 253 -2.05 -31.18 -9.30
CA ARG A 253 -2.96 -30.71 -8.27
C ARG A 253 -2.80 -31.50 -6.99
N GLU A 254 -2.58 -30.80 -5.89
CA GLU A 254 -2.50 -31.33 -4.54
C GLU A 254 -3.67 -30.83 -3.71
N LYS A 255 -4.37 -31.72 -3.03
CA LYS A 255 -5.40 -31.38 -2.05
C LYS A 255 -4.78 -31.40 -0.65
N ILE A 256 -4.76 -30.24 0.01
CA ILE A 256 -4.16 -30.06 1.33
C ILE A 256 -5.29 -29.89 2.35
N PRO A 257 -5.51 -30.84 3.27
CA PRO A 257 -6.47 -30.69 4.37
C PRO A 257 -6.07 -29.52 5.28
N CYS A 258 -7.04 -28.77 5.79
CA CYS A 258 -6.78 -27.66 6.70
C CYS A 258 -7.85 -27.51 7.79
N SER A 259 -7.45 -26.98 8.95
CA SER A 259 -8.39 -26.57 10.03
C SER A 259 -8.87 -25.12 9.85
N ALA A 260 -8.08 -24.28 9.22
CA ALA A 260 -8.42 -22.91 8.87
C ALA A 260 -7.58 -22.44 7.67
N CYS A 261 -8.08 -21.45 6.95
CA CYS A 261 -7.41 -20.84 5.80
C CYS A 261 -7.49 -19.30 5.88
N VAL A 262 -6.34 -18.63 5.82
CA VAL A 262 -6.26 -17.17 5.60
C VAL A 262 -6.13 -16.93 4.11
N LEU A 263 -7.12 -16.27 3.50
CA LEU A 263 -7.16 -15.97 2.06
C LEU A 263 -6.68 -14.54 1.81
N ALA A 264 -5.43 -14.38 1.39
CA ALA A 264 -4.73 -13.11 1.20
C ALA A 264 -4.24 -12.90 -0.25
N THR A 265 -5.01 -13.31 -1.25
CA THR A 265 -4.61 -13.40 -2.66
C THR A 265 -4.42 -12.06 -3.37
N GLY A 266 -4.79 -10.94 -2.73
CA GLY A 266 -4.72 -9.61 -3.36
C GLY A 266 -5.83 -9.38 -4.41
N GLN A 267 -5.96 -8.13 -4.86
CA GLN A 267 -7.03 -7.74 -5.80
C GLN A 267 -6.80 -8.20 -7.25
N GLY A 268 -5.56 -8.55 -7.60
CA GLY A 268 -5.21 -9.00 -8.95
C GLY A 268 -5.65 -10.41 -9.27
N ALA A 269 -5.95 -11.25 -8.27
CA ALA A 269 -6.27 -12.67 -8.42
C ALA A 269 -7.71 -12.88 -8.93
N ARG A 270 -7.99 -12.49 -10.16
CA ARG A 270 -9.32 -12.55 -10.78
C ARG A 270 -9.86 -13.97 -10.83
N ASP A 271 -9.04 -14.92 -11.18
CA ASP A 271 -9.36 -16.36 -11.14
C ASP A 271 -9.83 -16.84 -9.75
N THR A 272 -9.24 -16.34 -8.69
CA THR A 272 -9.69 -16.65 -7.33
C THR A 272 -11.11 -16.12 -7.08
N TYR A 273 -11.47 -14.92 -7.52
CA TYR A 273 -12.84 -14.42 -7.36
C TYR A 273 -13.87 -15.28 -8.10
N HIS A 274 -13.55 -15.79 -9.30
CA HIS A 274 -14.42 -16.74 -10.01
C HIS A 274 -14.58 -18.03 -9.23
N ILE A 275 -13.49 -18.62 -8.71
CA ILE A 275 -13.56 -19.81 -7.84
C ILE A 275 -14.48 -19.56 -6.64
N LEU A 276 -14.31 -18.42 -5.96
CA LEU A 276 -15.13 -18.08 -4.78
C LEU A 276 -16.61 -17.89 -5.14
N TYR A 277 -16.90 -17.29 -6.29
CA TYR A 277 -18.24 -17.13 -6.79
C TYR A 277 -18.90 -18.47 -7.11
N ASP A 278 -18.20 -19.35 -7.81
CA ASP A 278 -18.69 -20.67 -8.24
C ASP A 278 -18.99 -21.61 -7.07
N ILE A 279 -18.22 -21.53 -5.98
CA ILE A 279 -18.49 -22.31 -4.75
C ILE A 279 -19.54 -21.64 -3.85
N GLY A 280 -20.16 -20.53 -4.32
CA GLY A 280 -21.29 -19.88 -3.66
C GLY A 280 -20.93 -18.99 -2.47
N LEU A 281 -19.70 -18.46 -2.40
CA LEU A 281 -19.37 -17.42 -1.42
C LEU A 281 -20.09 -16.11 -1.72
N GLU A 282 -20.41 -15.39 -0.67
CA GLU A 282 -21.08 -14.09 -0.80
C GLU A 282 -20.08 -13.00 -1.19
N LEU A 283 -20.16 -12.58 -2.46
CA LEU A 283 -19.36 -11.52 -3.03
C LEU A 283 -20.25 -10.29 -3.28
N LEU A 284 -19.76 -9.12 -2.93
CA LEU A 284 -20.46 -7.84 -3.12
C LEU A 284 -19.66 -6.93 -4.05
N PRO A 285 -20.34 -6.19 -4.95
CA PRO A 285 -19.67 -5.15 -5.73
C PRO A 285 -19.20 -4.02 -4.81
N LYS A 286 -18.05 -3.46 -5.10
CA LYS A 286 -17.44 -2.38 -4.32
C LYS A 286 -16.97 -1.27 -5.26
N ALA A 287 -17.26 -0.02 -4.91
CA ALA A 287 -16.75 1.14 -5.63
C ALA A 287 -15.21 1.18 -5.62
N PHE A 288 -14.63 1.58 -6.74
CA PHE A 288 -13.20 1.73 -6.95
C PHE A 288 -12.93 3.01 -7.77
N ALA A 289 -11.73 3.20 -8.30
CA ALA A 289 -11.43 4.32 -9.17
C ALA A 289 -10.46 3.89 -10.27
N VAL A 290 -10.55 4.51 -11.43
CA VAL A 290 -9.68 4.26 -12.57
C VAL A 290 -9.23 5.57 -13.21
N GLY A 291 -8.10 5.55 -13.90
CA GLY A 291 -7.60 6.73 -14.57
C GLY A 291 -6.24 6.53 -15.24
N VAL A 292 -5.36 7.49 -15.03
CA VAL A 292 -4.04 7.55 -15.67
C VAL A 292 -2.95 7.84 -14.65
N ARG A 293 -1.70 7.51 -14.95
CA ARG A 293 -0.51 8.04 -14.26
C ARG A 293 -0.08 9.35 -14.87
N ILE A 294 0.10 10.39 -14.06
CA ILE A 294 0.68 11.66 -14.48
C ILE A 294 2.11 11.78 -13.97
N GLU A 295 3.01 12.27 -14.83
CA GLU A 295 4.41 12.52 -14.52
C GLU A 295 4.74 14.00 -14.68
N HIS A 296 5.45 14.53 -13.68
CA HIS A 296 5.99 15.89 -13.67
C HIS A 296 7.47 15.85 -13.32
N PRO A 297 8.29 16.85 -13.72
CA PRO A 297 9.61 17.02 -13.15
C PRO A 297 9.52 17.10 -11.62
N ARG A 298 10.32 16.30 -10.90
CA ARG A 298 10.37 16.32 -9.42
C ARG A 298 10.61 17.73 -8.90
N GLU A 299 11.53 18.45 -9.52
CA GLU A 299 11.90 19.81 -9.12
C GLU A 299 10.72 20.80 -9.17
N LEU A 300 9.81 20.64 -10.15
CA LEU A 300 8.60 21.45 -10.24
C LEU A 300 7.68 21.20 -9.02
N ILE A 301 7.51 19.94 -8.66
CA ILE A 301 6.69 19.56 -7.51
C ILE A 301 7.33 20.06 -6.21
N ASP A 302 8.66 19.86 -6.04
CA ASP A 302 9.41 20.31 -4.87
C ASP A 302 9.31 21.84 -4.71
N ARG A 303 9.51 22.61 -5.77
CA ARG A 303 9.34 24.08 -5.75
C ARG A 303 7.91 24.51 -5.48
N SER A 304 6.94 23.79 -6.05
CA SER A 304 5.53 24.10 -5.83
C SER A 304 5.09 23.87 -4.38
N GLN A 305 5.69 22.90 -3.68
CA GLN A 305 5.36 22.58 -2.29
C GLN A 305 6.22 23.35 -1.28
N TYR A 306 7.53 23.50 -1.55
CA TYR A 306 8.48 24.03 -0.58
C TYR A 306 8.99 25.45 -0.88
N GLY A 307 8.62 26.01 -2.05
CA GLY A 307 9.08 27.35 -2.44
C GLY A 307 10.60 27.45 -2.51
N GLU A 308 11.18 28.43 -1.84
CA GLU A 308 12.62 28.69 -1.79
C GLU A 308 13.40 27.58 -1.07
N PHE A 309 12.74 26.79 -0.20
CA PHE A 309 13.36 25.69 0.52
C PHE A 309 13.44 24.38 -0.26
N ALA A 310 13.02 24.33 -1.53
CA ALA A 310 12.95 23.10 -2.33
C ALA A 310 14.28 22.32 -2.40
N SER A 311 15.41 23.02 -2.36
CA SER A 311 16.76 22.40 -2.36
C SER A 311 17.35 22.17 -0.97
N HIS A 312 16.57 22.38 0.10
CA HIS A 312 17.10 22.24 1.46
C HIS A 312 17.42 20.77 1.78
N PRO A 313 18.64 20.42 2.26
CA PRO A 313 19.10 19.02 2.38
C PRO A 313 18.31 18.17 3.38
N ARG A 314 17.57 18.78 4.29
CA ARG A 314 16.70 18.06 5.24
C ARG A 314 15.31 17.80 4.70
N LEU A 315 14.94 18.33 3.53
CA LEU A 315 13.69 18.05 2.85
C LEU A 315 13.93 16.95 1.81
N GLY A 316 13.12 15.91 1.83
CA GLY A 316 13.06 14.94 0.74
C GLY A 316 12.17 15.42 -0.40
N ALA A 317 11.98 14.59 -1.40
CA ALA A 317 11.06 14.85 -2.50
C ALA A 317 9.64 15.12 -1.97
N ALA A 318 9.00 16.16 -2.52
CA ALA A 318 7.72 16.65 -2.02
C ALA A 318 6.56 15.73 -2.38
N GLU A 319 5.63 15.58 -1.46
CA GLU A 319 4.37 14.85 -1.67
C GLU A 319 3.20 15.82 -1.84
N TYR A 320 2.21 15.39 -2.61
CA TYR A 320 0.92 16.08 -2.69
C TYR A 320 -0.25 15.10 -2.58
N HIS A 321 -1.38 15.63 -2.16
CA HIS A 321 -2.67 14.96 -2.19
C HIS A 321 -3.71 15.95 -2.68
N LEU A 322 -4.31 15.68 -3.84
CA LEU A 322 -5.25 16.53 -4.51
C LEU A 322 -6.58 15.80 -4.69
N ALA A 323 -7.67 16.46 -4.45
CA ALA A 323 -9.01 15.91 -4.65
C ALA A 323 -9.98 17.01 -5.09
N ASP A 324 -10.86 16.70 -6.01
CA ASP A 324 -11.92 17.56 -6.49
C ASP A 324 -13.15 16.75 -6.92
N LYS A 325 -14.14 17.40 -7.47
CA LYS A 325 -15.33 16.78 -8.06
C LYS A 325 -15.45 17.16 -9.54
N ALA A 326 -15.75 16.19 -10.38
CA ALA A 326 -16.19 16.35 -11.75
C ALA A 326 -17.67 15.97 -11.82
N GLY A 327 -18.56 16.95 -11.81
CA GLY A 327 -19.98 16.71 -11.61
C GLY A 327 -20.26 16.06 -10.25
N ASN A 328 -20.87 14.87 -10.29
CA ASN A 328 -21.19 14.07 -9.10
C ASN A 328 -20.14 13.01 -8.74
N ARG A 329 -18.98 12.98 -9.44
CA ARG A 329 -17.91 11.98 -9.22
C ARG A 329 -16.70 12.59 -8.53
N GLY A 330 -16.10 11.84 -7.62
CA GLY A 330 -14.81 12.20 -7.05
C GLY A 330 -13.69 12.01 -8.06
N VAL A 331 -12.79 12.98 -8.15
CA VAL A 331 -11.53 12.92 -8.90
C VAL A 331 -10.39 13.25 -7.94
N TYR A 332 -9.36 12.40 -7.88
CA TYR A 332 -8.30 12.62 -6.90
C TYR A 332 -6.95 12.02 -7.34
N SER A 333 -5.87 12.55 -6.74
CA SER A 333 -4.56 11.96 -6.85
C SER A 333 -4.46 10.74 -5.93
N PHE A 334 -3.91 9.63 -6.43
CA PHE A 334 -3.75 8.40 -5.69
C PHE A 334 -2.32 7.87 -5.82
N CYS A 335 -1.82 7.20 -4.79
CA CYS A 335 -0.50 6.56 -4.77
C CYS A 335 0.61 7.43 -5.43
N MET A 336 0.73 8.70 -4.97
CA MET A 336 1.77 9.60 -5.45
C MET A 336 3.15 9.05 -5.06
N CYS A 337 4.06 8.95 -6.03
CA CYS A 337 5.42 8.46 -5.89
C CYS A 337 6.41 9.60 -6.15
N PRO A 338 6.90 10.27 -5.10
CA PRO A 338 7.89 11.34 -5.24
C PRO A 338 9.21 10.78 -5.76
N GLY A 339 9.86 11.52 -6.66
CA GLY A 339 11.14 11.08 -7.23
C GLY A 339 11.13 9.62 -7.63
N GLY A 340 10.12 9.21 -8.41
CA GLY A 340 9.87 7.82 -8.78
C GLY A 340 9.50 7.66 -10.26
N VAL A 341 9.23 6.44 -10.65
CA VAL A 341 8.95 6.04 -12.03
C VAL A 341 7.57 5.42 -12.18
N VAL A 342 6.99 5.53 -13.36
CA VAL A 342 5.81 4.76 -13.76
C VAL A 342 6.28 3.40 -14.26
N VAL A 343 5.56 2.33 -13.87
CA VAL A 343 5.94 0.96 -14.17
C VAL A 343 4.76 0.14 -14.69
N ALA A 344 5.04 -0.90 -15.49
CA ALA A 344 4.05 -1.86 -15.92
C ALA A 344 3.66 -2.78 -14.76
N SER A 345 2.35 -2.86 -14.51
CA SER A 345 1.72 -3.71 -13.48
C SER A 345 0.78 -4.76 -14.08
N SER A 346 0.96 -5.07 -15.36
CA SER A 346 0.21 -6.10 -16.06
C SER A 346 0.42 -7.47 -15.43
N SER A 347 -0.62 -8.29 -15.38
CA SER A 347 -0.57 -9.64 -14.80
C SER A 347 -1.30 -10.70 -15.64
N GLY A 348 -1.82 -10.31 -16.79
CA GLY A 348 -2.47 -11.19 -17.76
C GLY A 348 -2.14 -10.79 -19.18
N PRO A 349 -2.46 -11.64 -20.15
CA PRO A 349 -2.22 -11.38 -21.57
C PRO A 349 -3.10 -10.22 -22.05
N GLU A 350 -2.61 -9.48 -23.04
CA GLU A 350 -3.34 -8.39 -23.68
C GLU A 350 -3.90 -7.31 -22.73
N GLN A 351 -3.19 -7.02 -21.64
CA GLN A 351 -3.59 -6.04 -20.65
C GLN A 351 -2.45 -5.09 -20.33
N VAL A 352 -2.67 -3.79 -20.44
CA VAL A 352 -1.74 -2.76 -19.96
C VAL A 352 -2.30 -2.14 -18.68
N VAL A 353 -1.51 -2.22 -17.63
CA VAL A 353 -1.81 -1.62 -16.32
C VAL A 353 -0.60 -0.82 -15.87
N THR A 354 -0.83 0.43 -15.48
CA THR A 354 0.21 1.29 -14.93
C THR A 354 0.17 1.29 -13.40
N ASN A 355 1.34 1.46 -12.80
CA ASN A 355 1.50 1.75 -11.38
C ASN A 355 2.71 2.68 -11.20
N GLY A 356 2.97 3.14 -9.99
CA GLY A 356 4.14 3.93 -9.66
C GLY A 356 4.96 3.28 -8.56
N MET A 357 6.27 3.50 -8.61
CA MET A 357 7.17 3.10 -7.55
C MET A 357 8.26 4.15 -7.32
N SER A 358 8.87 4.12 -6.14
CA SER A 358 10.06 4.89 -5.81
C SER A 358 11.05 4.03 -5.04
N ARG A 359 12.34 4.34 -5.20
CA ARG A 359 13.38 3.88 -4.28
C ARG A 359 13.29 4.66 -2.96
N HIS A 360 14.01 4.20 -1.96
CA HIS A 360 14.07 4.90 -0.67
C HIS A 360 14.53 6.35 -0.80
N ALA A 361 15.54 6.60 -1.64
CA ALA A 361 16.08 7.94 -1.86
C ALA A 361 15.12 8.91 -2.55
N ARG A 362 14.11 8.41 -3.31
CA ARG A 362 13.16 9.24 -4.06
C ARG A 362 13.85 10.28 -4.95
N ASP A 363 14.90 9.88 -5.65
CA ASP A 363 15.85 10.77 -6.35
C ASP A 363 15.74 10.71 -7.88
N GLU A 364 14.72 10.05 -8.42
CA GLU A 364 14.45 10.03 -9.87
C GLU A 364 14.05 11.43 -10.38
N GLN A 365 14.19 11.64 -11.70
CA GLN A 365 13.92 12.94 -12.35
C GLN A 365 12.46 13.37 -12.25
N ASN A 366 11.54 12.43 -12.31
CA ASN A 366 10.12 12.70 -12.26
C ASN A 366 9.53 12.35 -10.88
N SER A 367 8.42 13.00 -10.55
CA SER A 367 7.44 12.54 -9.56
C SER A 367 6.18 12.14 -10.29
N ASN A 368 5.51 11.08 -9.86
CA ASN A 368 4.29 10.63 -10.51
C ASN A 368 3.16 10.34 -9.51
N ALA A 369 1.93 10.38 -9.99
CA ALA A 369 0.74 9.98 -9.24
C ALA A 369 -0.33 9.44 -10.20
N ALA A 370 -1.20 8.56 -9.72
CA ALA A 370 -2.45 8.29 -10.42
C ALA A 370 -3.40 9.47 -10.28
N ILE A 371 -4.10 9.83 -11.35
CA ILE A 371 -5.27 10.72 -11.35
C ILE A 371 -6.45 9.87 -11.74
N VAL A 372 -7.35 9.66 -10.79
CA VAL A 372 -8.40 8.66 -10.90
C VAL A 372 -9.78 9.23 -10.64
N VAL A 373 -10.75 8.65 -11.32
CA VAL A 373 -12.18 9.00 -11.25
C VAL A 373 -12.93 7.84 -10.60
N GLN A 374 -13.85 8.16 -9.72
CA GLN A 374 -14.69 7.18 -9.04
C GLN A 374 -15.55 6.40 -10.02
N VAL A 375 -15.58 5.08 -9.84
CA VAL A 375 -16.40 4.09 -10.56
C VAL A 375 -17.23 3.31 -9.56
N ASP A 376 -18.48 3.05 -9.87
CA ASP A 376 -19.37 2.24 -9.05
C ASP A 376 -20.31 1.36 -9.90
N SER A 377 -21.23 0.65 -9.26
CA SER A 377 -22.11 -0.32 -9.91
C SER A 377 -23.02 0.24 -11.01
N ARG A 378 -23.10 1.53 -11.19
CA ARG A 378 -23.83 2.19 -12.30
C ARG A 378 -23.07 2.17 -13.63
N ASP A 379 -21.78 1.89 -13.59
CA ASP A 379 -20.85 2.04 -14.71
C ASP A 379 -20.53 0.73 -15.43
N TYR A 380 -20.96 -0.41 -14.87
CA TYR A 380 -20.63 -1.74 -15.40
C TYR A 380 -21.79 -2.72 -15.25
N THR A 381 -21.63 -3.91 -15.82
CA THR A 381 -22.64 -4.99 -15.82
C THR A 381 -23.06 -5.36 -14.40
N VAL A 382 -24.35 -5.59 -14.19
CA VAL A 382 -24.90 -6.00 -12.91
C VAL A 382 -24.29 -7.34 -12.46
N GLY A 383 -23.85 -7.38 -11.21
CA GLY A 383 -23.29 -8.58 -10.59
C GLY A 383 -22.06 -8.28 -9.74
N PRO A 384 -21.66 -9.21 -8.86
CA PRO A 384 -20.54 -8.98 -7.95
C PRO A 384 -19.18 -8.89 -8.67
N LEU A 385 -19.04 -9.47 -9.86
CA LEU A 385 -17.81 -9.51 -10.65
C LEU A 385 -17.76 -8.44 -11.77
N GLY A 386 -18.88 -7.73 -12.04
CA GLY A 386 -18.93 -6.74 -13.14
C GLY A 386 -17.85 -5.65 -13.09
N GLY A 387 -17.38 -5.30 -11.88
CA GLY A 387 -16.25 -4.38 -11.72
C GLY A 387 -14.91 -4.96 -12.19
N LEU A 388 -14.71 -6.29 -12.12
CA LEU A 388 -13.53 -6.97 -12.70
C LEU A 388 -13.57 -6.92 -14.22
N ASP A 389 -14.74 -7.20 -14.81
CA ASP A 389 -14.95 -7.16 -16.26
C ASP A 389 -14.69 -5.75 -16.80
N PHE A 390 -15.17 -4.72 -16.08
CA PHE A 390 -14.91 -3.32 -16.43
C PHE A 390 -13.41 -3.00 -16.42
N GLN A 391 -12.68 -3.42 -15.38
CA GLN A 391 -11.24 -3.22 -15.33
C GLN A 391 -10.54 -3.93 -16.51
N GLU A 392 -10.91 -5.16 -16.82
CA GLU A 392 -10.33 -5.93 -17.90
C GLU A 392 -10.57 -5.28 -19.28
N GLN A 393 -11.77 -4.76 -19.51
CA GLN A 393 -12.10 -4.06 -20.76
C GLN A 393 -11.20 -2.85 -20.99
N ILE A 394 -11.01 -1.99 -19.98
CA ILE A 394 -10.16 -0.80 -20.14
C ILE A 394 -8.66 -1.15 -20.20
N GLU A 395 -8.21 -2.19 -19.51
CA GLU A 395 -6.84 -2.70 -19.57
C GLU A 395 -6.52 -3.24 -20.97
N ARG A 396 -7.46 -3.96 -21.57
CA ARG A 396 -7.35 -4.47 -22.95
C ARG A 396 -7.42 -3.34 -23.98
N ALA A 397 -8.31 -2.37 -23.80
CA ALA A 397 -8.37 -1.19 -24.67
C ALA A 397 -7.04 -0.41 -24.63
N ALA A 398 -6.43 -0.26 -23.46
CA ALA A 398 -5.12 0.36 -23.33
C ALA A 398 -4.00 -0.46 -24.00
N TYR A 399 -4.05 -1.79 -23.93
CA TYR A 399 -3.09 -2.66 -24.62
C TYR A 399 -3.10 -2.43 -26.15
N TYR A 400 -4.27 -2.43 -26.77
CA TYR A 400 -4.38 -2.19 -28.22
C TYR A 400 -4.04 -0.74 -28.59
N ALA A 401 -4.44 0.25 -27.78
CA ALA A 401 -4.08 1.65 -28.00
C ALA A 401 -2.56 1.90 -27.84
N GLY A 402 -1.88 1.06 -27.07
CA GLY A 402 -0.42 1.07 -26.88
C GLY A 402 0.37 0.41 -28.01
N GLY A 403 -0.28 -0.35 -28.91
CA GLY A 403 0.40 -1.05 -30.02
C GLY A 403 0.35 -2.57 -29.95
N GLY A 404 -0.19 -3.17 -28.88
CA GLY A 404 -0.37 -4.62 -28.74
C GLY A 404 0.86 -5.40 -28.27
N ASP A 405 1.78 -4.73 -27.57
CA ASP A 405 3.07 -5.30 -27.12
C ASP A 405 3.47 -4.90 -25.70
N PHE A 406 2.50 -4.57 -24.84
CA PHE A 406 2.66 -4.02 -23.48
C PHE A 406 3.27 -2.60 -23.42
N THR A 407 3.54 -1.95 -24.54
CA THR A 407 3.80 -0.51 -24.59
C THR A 407 2.52 0.22 -24.15
N ALA A 408 2.65 1.19 -23.25
CA ALA A 408 1.47 1.88 -22.71
C ALA A 408 1.08 3.09 -23.59
N PRO A 409 -0.24 3.33 -23.80
CA PRO A 409 -0.69 4.54 -24.46
C PRO A 409 -0.43 5.76 -23.57
N ALA A 410 0.14 6.81 -24.15
CA ALA A 410 0.50 8.03 -23.42
C ALA A 410 0.39 9.27 -24.30
N GLU A 411 0.09 10.41 -23.68
CA GLU A 411 0.10 11.72 -24.34
C GLU A 411 0.49 12.83 -23.38
N ARG A 412 0.74 14.02 -23.91
CA ARG A 412 1.00 15.20 -23.10
C ARG A 412 -0.29 15.75 -22.49
N VAL A 413 -0.22 16.25 -21.28
CA VAL A 413 -1.35 16.89 -20.60
C VAL A 413 -1.96 17.99 -21.45
N GLY A 414 -1.16 18.84 -22.08
CA GLY A 414 -1.67 19.93 -22.90
C GLY A 414 -2.48 19.46 -24.11
N ASP A 415 -2.09 18.34 -24.76
CA ASP A 415 -2.84 17.78 -25.88
C ASP A 415 -4.16 17.15 -25.39
N PHE A 416 -4.13 16.41 -24.28
CA PHE A 416 -5.31 15.83 -23.64
C PHE A 416 -6.35 16.89 -23.23
N LEU A 417 -5.90 17.96 -22.54
CA LEU A 417 -6.80 19.03 -22.09
C LEU A 417 -7.52 19.74 -23.25
N ARG A 418 -6.84 19.88 -24.39
CA ARG A 418 -7.39 20.52 -25.61
C ARG A 418 -8.10 19.54 -26.53
N LYS A 419 -8.13 18.24 -26.21
CA LYS A 419 -8.63 17.16 -27.11
C LYS A 419 -7.96 17.20 -28.49
N ALA A 420 -6.67 17.52 -28.50
CA ALA A 420 -5.89 17.65 -29.72
C ALA A 420 -5.17 16.33 -30.07
N ALA A 421 -4.73 16.18 -31.31
CA ALA A 421 -3.91 15.05 -31.71
C ALA A 421 -2.60 15.02 -30.88
N PRO A 422 -2.20 13.83 -30.35
CA PRO A 422 -1.01 13.71 -29.52
C PRO A 422 0.26 14.11 -30.28
N LYS A 423 1.04 15.02 -29.70
CA LYS A 423 2.33 15.48 -30.23
C LYS A 423 3.51 14.72 -29.58
N ALA A 424 4.71 14.93 -30.10
CA ALA A 424 5.92 14.39 -29.50
C ALA A 424 6.09 14.86 -28.04
N PHE A 425 6.61 13.98 -27.17
CA PHE A 425 6.91 14.33 -25.78
C PHE A 425 7.96 15.45 -25.72
N GLY A 426 7.71 16.42 -24.85
CA GLY A 426 8.52 17.60 -24.68
C GLY A 426 9.66 17.43 -23.64
N SER A 427 9.68 18.33 -22.69
CA SER A 427 10.70 18.38 -21.61
C SER A 427 10.56 17.22 -20.62
N VAL A 428 9.35 16.74 -20.38
CA VAL A 428 9.10 15.58 -19.51
C VAL A 428 9.21 14.30 -20.35
N LYS A 429 10.11 13.42 -19.94
CA LYS A 429 10.29 12.10 -20.56
C LYS A 429 9.51 11.07 -19.78
N PRO A 430 8.61 10.29 -20.44
CA PRO A 430 7.88 9.22 -19.76
C PRO A 430 8.85 8.16 -19.24
N THR A 431 8.55 7.64 -18.05
CA THR A 431 9.41 6.65 -17.37
C THR A 431 8.86 5.23 -17.46
N TYR A 432 7.66 5.03 -17.98
CA TYR A 432 7.03 3.71 -18.08
C TYR A 432 7.89 2.74 -18.89
N ARG A 433 8.08 1.56 -18.32
CA ARG A 433 8.73 0.42 -18.97
C ARG A 433 7.72 -0.71 -19.17
N PRO A 434 7.65 -1.34 -20.33
CA PRO A 434 8.60 -1.43 -21.49
C PRO A 434 8.76 -0.19 -22.37
N GLY A 435 7.84 0.78 -22.32
CA GLY A 435 7.87 1.98 -23.13
C GLY A 435 6.47 2.53 -23.38
N VAL A 436 6.38 3.70 -24.02
CA VAL A 436 5.10 4.34 -24.32
C VAL A 436 4.88 4.54 -25.80
N CYS A 437 3.62 4.39 -26.24
CA CYS A 437 3.15 4.76 -27.56
C CYS A 437 2.34 6.06 -27.47
N ARG A 438 2.58 7.01 -28.38
CA ARG A 438 1.77 8.23 -28.47
C ARG A 438 0.38 7.88 -28.96
N SER A 439 -0.62 8.04 -28.10
CA SER A 439 -2.00 7.64 -28.38
C SER A 439 -2.97 8.62 -27.73
N ASN A 440 -4.09 8.85 -28.40
CA ASN A 440 -5.18 9.63 -27.83
C ASN A 440 -5.90 8.80 -26.75
N LEU A 441 -5.78 9.19 -25.50
CA LEU A 441 -6.32 8.43 -24.37
C LEU A 441 -7.86 8.42 -24.31
N TYR A 442 -8.54 9.32 -25.01
CA TYR A 442 -9.99 9.23 -25.18
C TYR A 442 -10.44 7.97 -25.94
N GLN A 443 -9.52 7.28 -26.63
CA GLN A 443 -9.83 6.04 -27.36
C GLN A 443 -9.80 4.78 -26.47
N CYS A 444 -9.14 4.83 -25.32
CA CYS A 444 -9.01 3.67 -24.43
C CYS A 444 -9.65 3.87 -23.04
N LEU A 445 -10.12 5.08 -22.73
CA LEU A 445 -10.80 5.37 -21.48
C LEU A 445 -12.29 5.67 -21.75
N PRO A 446 -13.21 5.26 -20.86
CA PRO A 446 -14.61 5.69 -20.93
C PRO A 446 -14.73 7.22 -20.88
N ASP A 447 -15.70 7.79 -21.60
CA ASP A 447 -15.90 9.25 -21.68
C ASP A 447 -15.97 9.94 -20.32
N PHE A 448 -16.72 9.37 -19.37
CA PHE A 448 -16.85 9.96 -18.04
C PHE A 448 -15.54 9.95 -17.26
N VAL A 449 -14.65 8.99 -17.52
CA VAL A 449 -13.31 8.92 -16.91
C VAL A 449 -12.42 9.99 -17.54
N SER A 450 -12.38 10.07 -18.86
CA SER A 450 -11.58 11.07 -19.58
C SER A 450 -11.98 12.50 -19.21
N GLU A 451 -13.28 12.79 -19.21
CA GLU A 451 -13.78 14.12 -18.82
C GLU A 451 -13.54 14.41 -17.35
N GLY A 452 -13.65 13.40 -16.47
CA GLY A 452 -13.32 13.52 -15.06
C GLY A 452 -11.85 13.85 -14.85
N ILE A 453 -10.94 13.16 -15.54
CA ILE A 453 -9.49 13.43 -15.48
C ILE A 453 -9.19 14.85 -15.98
N ARG A 454 -9.78 15.26 -17.11
CA ARG A 454 -9.62 16.60 -17.69
C ARG A 454 -10.03 17.70 -16.68
N ALA A 455 -11.19 17.56 -16.08
CA ALA A 455 -11.68 18.48 -15.06
C ALA A 455 -10.76 18.48 -13.83
N GLY A 456 -10.32 17.30 -13.37
CA GLY A 456 -9.42 17.15 -12.22
C GLY A 456 -8.07 17.82 -12.45
N ILE A 457 -7.39 17.55 -13.56
CA ILE A 457 -6.09 18.17 -13.88
C ILE A 457 -6.21 19.70 -13.90
N THR A 458 -7.25 20.23 -14.55
CA THR A 458 -7.52 21.68 -14.58
C THR A 458 -7.73 22.27 -13.18
N ALA A 459 -8.49 21.58 -12.32
CA ALA A 459 -8.71 22.04 -10.94
C ALA A 459 -7.44 21.95 -10.09
N PHE A 460 -6.63 20.91 -10.31
CA PHE A 460 -5.37 20.70 -9.59
C PHE A 460 -4.30 21.72 -9.98
N GLY A 461 -4.25 22.17 -11.25
CA GLY A 461 -3.38 23.25 -11.70
C GLY A 461 -3.59 24.56 -10.94
N ARG A 462 -4.82 24.84 -10.50
CA ARG A 462 -5.13 26.00 -9.65
C ARG A 462 -4.61 25.89 -8.22
N ARG A 463 -4.41 24.66 -7.71
CA ARG A 463 -3.96 24.38 -6.33
C ARG A 463 -2.46 24.16 -6.24
N LEU A 464 -1.89 23.51 -7.27
CA LEU A 464 -0.48 23.18 -7.37
C LEU A 464 0.04 23.77 -8.69
N LYS A 465 0.73 24.90 -8.60
CA LYS A 465 1.20 25.65 -9.78
C LYS A 465 2.07 24.77 -10.68
N GLY A 466 1.67 24.69 -11.96
CA GLY A 466 2.35 23.89 -12.99
C GLY A 466 1.90 22.44 -13.07
N PHE A 467 0.89 22.02 -12.28
CA PHE A 467 0.36 20.66 -12.37
C PHE A 467 -0.27 20.37 -13.73
N ASP A 468 -0.87 21.37 -14.36
CA ASP A 468 -1.49 21.34 -15.69
C ASP A 468 -0.56 21.79 -16.82
N MET A 469 0.78 21.73 -16.59
CA MET A 469 1.74 22.12 -17.62
C MET A 469 1.59 21.25 -18.88
N ASP A 470 1.72 21.88 -20.04
CA ASP A 470 1.54 21.24 -21.34
C ASP A 470 2.38 19.98 -21.55
N ASP A 471 3.63 20.00 -21.06
CA ASP A 471 4.61 18.93 -21.26
C ASP A 471 4.53 17.80 -20.21
N ALA A 472 3.75 17.93 -19.15
CA ALA A 472 3.49 16.80 -18.26
C ALA A 472 2.94 15.62 -19.09
N VAL A 473 3.29 14.40 -18.69
CA VAL A 473 2.91 13.19 -19.43
C VAL A 473 1.85 12.43 -18.64
N ILE A 474 0.81 11.96 -19.33
CA ILE A 474 -0.17 11.01 -18.78
C ILE A 474 -0.07 9.69 -19.54
N THR A 475 -0.07 8.60 -18.77
CA THR A 475 0.05 7.22 -19.26
C THR A 475 -1.13 6.39 -18.75
N ALA A 476 -1.84 5.68 -19.63
CA ALA A 476 -3.00 4.86 -19.27
C ALA A 476 -2.62 3.36 -19.27
N VAL A 477 -3.32 2.55 -18.50
CA VAL A 477 -4.44 2.81 -17.60
C VAL A 477 -4.07 2.46 -16.16
N GLU A 478 -4.41 3.31 -15.23
CA GLU A 478 -4.39 2.99 -13.79
C GLU A 478 -5.77 2.44 -13.41
N SER A 479 -5.91 1.12 -13.40
CA SER A 479 -7.21 0.42 -13.22
C SER A 479 -7.35 -0.21 -11.84
N ARG A 480 -6.22 -0.53 -11.17
CA ARG A 480 -6.21 -1.38 -9.98
C ARG A 480 -5.91 -0.59 -8.71
N THR A 481 -6.66 0.49 -8.48
CA THR A 481 -6.50 1.33 -7.28
C THR A 481 -7.02 0.66 -6.01
N SER A 482 -8.06 -0.15 -6.13
CA SER A 482 -8.61 -0.99 -5.05
C SER A 482 -9.45 -2.12 -5.64
N SER A 483 -9.68 -3.17 -4.84
CA SER A 483 -10.54 -4.29 -5.27
C SER A 483 -11.95 -3.81 -5.63
N PRO A 484 -12.50 -4.18 -6.79
CA PRO A 484 -13.89 -3.92 -7.16
C PRO A 484 -14.88 -4.89 -6.50
N VAL A 485 -14.37 -5.88 -5.76
CA VAL A 485 -15.15 -6.93 -5.09
C VAL A 485 -14.87 -6.89 -3.60
N ARG A 486 -15.90 -7.16 -2.80
CA ARG A 486 -15.78 -7.45 -1.37
C ARG A 486 -16.24 -8.87 -1.11
N ILE A 487 -15.40 -9.66 -0.44
CA ILE A 487 -15.77 -10.98 0.08
C ILE A 487 -16.41 -10.76 1.44
N GLN A 488 -17.71 -11.09 1.58
CA GLN A 488 -18.43 -10.80 2.80
C GLN A 488 -17.89 -11.61 3.98
N ARG A 489 -17.68 -10.93 5.11
CA ARG A 489 -17.19 -11.49 6.38
C ARG A 489 -18.20 -11.24 7.50
N ASP A 490 -18.26 -12.14 8.46
CA ASP A 490 -18.93 -11.94 9.74
C ASP A 490 -18.12 -11.02 10.69
N GLU A 491 -18.59 -10.83 11.91
CA GLU A 491 -17.92 -10.00 12.92
C GLU A 491 -16.56 -10.57 13.35
N GLU A 492 -16.41 -11.89 13.27
CA GLU A 492 -15.14 -12.59 13.55
C GLU A 492 -14.18 -12.57 12.35
N GLY A 493 -14.57 -11.97 11.22
CA GLY A 493 -13.77 -11.87 10.00
C GLY A 493 -13.71 -13.15 9.19
N CYS A 494 -14.53 -14.10 9.48
CA CYS A 494 -14.72 -15.34 8.74
C CYS A 494 -15.65 -15.09 7.54
N ALA A 495 -15.48 -15.80 6.43
CA ALA A 495 -16.39 -15.73 5.30
C ALA A 495 -17.79 -16.21 5.70
N THR A 496 -18.85 -15.46 5.34
CA THR A 496 -20.23 -15.72 5.80
C THR A 496 -20.77 -17.09 5.43
N ARG A 497 -20.25 -17.71 4.35
CA ARG A 497 -20.69 -19.03 3.85
C ARG A 497 -19.63 -20.11 3.88
N MET A 498 -18.52 -19.87 4.59
CA MET A 498 -17.46 -20.85 4.79
C MET A 498 -16.70 -20.57 6.09
N LYS A 499 -17.06 -21.27 7.14
CA LYS A 499 -16.42 -21.18 8.46
C LYS A 499 -14.97 -21.64 8.38
N GLY A 500 -14.07 -20.96 9.09
CA GLY A 500 -12.64 -21.24 9.05
C GLY A 500 -11.89 -20.65 7.84
N LEU A 501 -12.60 -20.00 6.90
CA LEU A 501 -12.00 -19.20 5.83
C LEU A 501 -11.98 -17.73 6.25
N TYR A 502 -10.77 -17.12 6.28
CA TYR A 502 -10.55 -15.73 6.67
C TYR A 502 -10.01 -14.91 5.48
N PRO A 503 -10.89 -14.28 4.68
CA PRO A 503 -10.46 -13.40 3.61
C PRO A 503 -9.85 -12.13 4.21
N VAL A 504 -8.62 -11.75 3.83
CA VAL A 504 -7.91 -10.59 4.39
C VAL A 504 -7.29 -9.70 3.33
N GLY A 505 -7.00 -8.48 3.72
CA GLY A 505 -6.26 -7.52 2.93
C GLY A 505 -7.09 -6.86 1.82
N GLU A 506 -6.39 -6.42 0.77
CA GLU A 506 -7.00 -5.67 -0.32
C GLU A 506 -7.90 -6.54 -1.20
N GLY A 507 -7.50 -7.78 -1.45
CA GLY A 507 -8.33 -8.73 -2.21
C GLY A 507 -9.66 -9.04 -1.54
N ALA A 508 -9.71 -9.05 -0.23
CA ALA A 508 -10.97 -9.20 0.50
C ALA A 508 -11.87 -7.95 0.48
N GLY A 509 -11.33 -6.80 0.02
CA GLY A 509 -12.07 -5.54 -0.10
C GLY A 509 -12.13 -4.69 1.18
N TYR A 510 -11.28 -4.97 2.19
CA TYR A 510 -11.30 -4.28 3.50
C TYR A 510 -10.07 -3.43 3.81
N ALA A 511 -8.94 -3.71 3.21
CA ALA A 511 -7.71 -2.97 3.44
C ALA A 511 -7.11 -2.51 2.11
N GLY A 512 -6.45 -1.35 2.06
CA GLY A 512 -5.90 -0.79 0.84
C GLY A 512 -4.52 -0.16 1.09
N GLY A 513 -3.56 -0.93 1.63
CA GLY A 513 -2.21 -0.46 1.87
C GLY A 513 -1.42 -1.45 2.72
N ILE A 514 -0.10 -1.33 2.75
CA ILE A 514 0.81 -2.29 3.40
C ILE A 514 0.43 -2.52 4.86
N VAL A 515 0.38 -1.46 5.67
CA VAL A 515 0.10 -1.58 7.12
C VAL A 515 -1.32 -2.08 7.40
N SER A 516 -2.32 -1.56 6.67
CA SER A 516 -3.71 -1.98 6.90
C SER A 516 -3.96 -3.44 6.51
N ALA A 517 -3.34 -3.92 5.42
CA ALA A 517 -3.42 -5.32 5.02
C ALA A 517 -2.66 -6.24 6.01
N ALA A 518 -1.49 -5.82 6.47
CA ALA A 518 -0.72 -6.54 7.49
C ALA A 518 -1.51 -6.70 8.80
N VAL A 519 -2.12 -5.61 9.29
CA VAL A 519 -2.97 -5.64 10.50
C VAL A 519 -4.18 -6.56 10.30
N ASP A 520 -4.80 -6.55 9.13
CA ASP A 520 -5.94 -7.44 8.83
C ASP A 520 -5.52 -8.92 8.86
N GLY A 521 -4.33 -9.24 8.32
CA GLY A 521 -3.73 -10.57 8.43
C GLY A 521 -3.40 -10.98 9.86
N MET A 522 -2.82 -10.09 10.66
CA MET A 522 -2.54 -10.34 12.09
C MET A 522 -3.83 -10.62 12.87
N ARG A 523 -4.90 -9.86 12.61
CA ARG A 523 -6.23 -10.09 13.23
C ARG A 523 -6.78 -11.48 12.90
N ALA A 524 -6.71 -11.89 11.64
CA ALA A 524 -7.15 -13.23 11.25
C ALA A 524 -6.34 -14.33 11.95
N ALA A 525 -5.02 -14.18 12.01
CA ALA A 525 -4.15 -15.09 12.75
C ALA A 525 -4.54 -15.19 14.23
N GLU A 526 -4.74 -14.06 14.91
CA GLU A 526 -5.12 -14.03 16.33
C GLU A 526 -6.50 -14.65 16.59
N ARG A 527 -7.46 -14.48 15.67
CA ARG A 527 -8.77 -15.15 15.76
C ARG A 527 -8.66 -16.66 15.63
N ILE A 528 -7.82 -17.14 14.72
CA ILE A 528 -7.53 -18.58 14.58
C ILE A 528 -6.86 -19.10 15.85
N MET A 529 -5.87 -18.38 16.38
CA MET A 529 -5.17 -18.74 17.63
C MET A 529 -6.11 -18.77 18.85
N ALA A 530 -7.12 -17.89 18.89
CA ALA A 530 -8.11 -17.89 19.97
C ALA A 530 -9.03 -19.15 19.94
N ILE A 531 -9.08 -19.88 18.83
CA ILE A 531 -9.86 -21.12 18.68
C ILE A 531 -9.00 -22.34 18.95
N PHE A 532 -7.82 -22.38 18.32
CA PHE A 532 -6.94 -23.54 18.33
C PHE A 532 -5.75 -23.33 19.28
N ARG A 533 -5.23 -24.43 19.83
CA ARG A 533 -3.91 -24.46 20.48
C ARG A 533 -2.86 -24.94 19.48
N PRO A 534 -1.60 -24.46 19.56
CA PRO A 534 -0.54 -24.90 18.66
C PRO A 534 -0.28 -26.42 18.79
N MET A 535 0.24 -27.03 17.72
CA MET A 535 0.60 -28.45 17.68
C MET A 535 1.72 -28.81 18.63
#